data_6429b6c39e0ecf8af90023cf5761c3e5
#
_entry.id   6429b6c39e0ecf8af90023cf5761c3e5
#
_cell.length_a   1.000
_cell.length_b   1.000
_cell.length_c   1.000
_cell.angle_alpha   90.00
_cell.angle_beta   90.00
_cell.angle_gamma   90.00
#
_symmetry.space_group_name_H-M   'P 1'
#
loop_
_entity.id
_entity.type
_entity.pdbx_description
1 polymer ?
#
loop_
_entity_poly.entity_id
_entity_poly.type
_entity_poly.pdbx_seq_one_letter_code
_entity_poly.pdbx_strand_id
1 'polypeptide(L)'
;MTPHNEAKKEDIANIVIMPGDALRAKYIAENFLDDYNLVSSVRNIYAFTGSYKGKRITVMASGMGMPSMGIYSYELYKFYDVDTIIRIGSCGGYSPDLKLFDIILSEQVFSESNYALNANNEDCHLVKASDEINNIIEKTSKDINIPVVKGTTACTECFDLYMSDVHKVLDRIPSDLKPIGSEMEAFALFYNAKMLGKKASCLMSVVDINVDNDGPKASATAEERETGLNNMITLALESALNL
;
A
#
# COMPACT_ATOMS: atom_id res chain seq x y z
N MET A 1 -4.59 -17.82 -14.93
CA MET A 1 -3.24 -18.02 -14.35
C MET A 1 -2.23 -17.16 -15.06
N THR A 2 -1.33 -16.60 -14.31
CA THR A 2 -0.16 -15.85 -14.79
C THR A 2 1.11 -16.52 -14.27
N PRO A 3 2.32 -16.10 -14.67
CA PRO A 3 3.57 -16.67 -14.14
C PRO A 3 3.75 -16.50 -12.63
N HIS A 4 3.04 -15.55 -12.02
CA HIS A 4 3.23 -15.19 -10.61
C HIS A 4 1.96 -15.41 -9.76
N ASN A 5 0.85 -15.87 -10.36
CA ASN A 5 -0.40 -16.14 -9.67
C ASN A 5 -1.13 -17.33 -10.31
N GLU A 6 -1.33 -18.39 -9.51
CA GLU A 6 -1.96 -19.65 -9.96
C GLU A 6 -3.49 -19.65 -9.85
N ALA A 7 -4.08 -18.62 -9.24
CA ALA A 7 -5.52 -18.48 -9.14
C ALA A 7 -6.19 -18.48 -10.53
N LYS A 8 -7.41 -18.97 -10.61
CA LYS A 8 -8.26 -18.72 -11.77
C LYS A 8 -8.81 -17.29 -11.69
N LYS A 9 -9.26 -16.76 -12.81
CA LYS A 9 -9.79 -15.39 -12.88
C LYS A 9 -10.99 -15.21 -11.94
N GLU A 10 -11.87 -16.17 -11.90
CA GLU A 10 -13.05 -16.20 -11.04
C GLU A 10 -12.72 -16.33 -9.53
N ASP A 11 -11.52 -16.77 -9.18
CA ASP A 11 -11.10 -16.90 -7.78
C ASP A 11 -10.75 -15.55 -7.15
N ILE A 12 -10.38 -14.56 -7.95
CA ILE A 12 -9.99 -13.22 -7.48
C ILE A 12 -11.21 -12.29 -7.47
N ALA A 13 -11.37 -11.51 -6.40
CA ALA A 13 -12.38 -10.46 -6.31
C ALA A 13 -11.96 -9.21 -7.11
N ASN A 14 -12.92 -8.38 -7.50
CA ASN A 14 -12.65 -7.11 -8.18
C ASN A 14 -12.04 -6.04 -7.26
N ILE A 15 -12.08 -6.24 -5.94
CA ILE A 15 -11.43 -5.41 -4.93
C ILE A 15 -10.36 -6.24 -4.23
N VAL A 16 -9.14 -5.71 -4.17
CA VAL A 16 -8.00 -6.36 -3.52
C VAL A 16 -7.45 -5.45 -2.42
N ILE A 17 -7.32 -5.99 -1.21
CA ILE A 17 -6.54 -5.39 -0.13
C ILE A 17 -5.13 -5.99 -0.20
N MET A 18 -4.11 -5.13 -0.32
CA MET A 18 -2.76 -5.58 -0.66
C MET A 18 -1.71 -5.17 0.38
N PRO A 19 -1.47 -6.02 1.40
CA PRO A 19 -0.30 -5.86 2.28
C PRO A 19 1.00 -6.22 1.55
N GLY A 20 2.13 -5.71 2.02
CA GLY A 20 3.45 -6.13 1.52
C GLY A 20 3.82 -7.55 1.98
N ASP A 21 3.48 -7.91 3.19
CA ASP A 21 3.85 -9.15 3.87
C ASP A 21 2.83 -10.27 3.63
N ALA A 22 3.33 -11.46 3.22
CA ALA A 22 2.51 -12.64 2.98
C ALA A 22 1.85 -13.18 4.27
N LEU A 23 2.53 -13.11 5.42
CA LEU A 23 1.96 -13.52 6.69
C LEU A 23 0.87 -12.56 7.14
N ARG A 24 0.99 -11.27 6.84
CA ARG A 24 -0.09 -10.31 7.08
C ARG A 24 -1.30 -10.58 6.19
N ALA A 25 -1.10 -10.96 4.93
CA ALA A 25 -2.22 -11.40 4.09
C ALA A 25 -2.97 -12.60 4.69
N LYS A 26 -2.22 -13.57 5.22
CA LYS A 26 -2.77 -14.72 5.95
C LYS A 26 -3.51 -14.29 7.22
N TYR A 27 -2.88 -13.44 8.04
CA TYR A 27 -3.49 -12.91 9.26
C TYR A 27 -4.83 -12.21 8.99
N ILE A 28 -4.90 -11.39 7.94
CA ILE A 28 -6.15 -10.70 7.57
C ILE A 28 -7.22 -11.71 7.15
N ALA A 29 -6.86 -12.71 6.34
CA ALA A 29 -7.81 -13.74 5.95
C ALA A 29 -8.35 -14.51 7.15
N GLU A 30 -7.49 -14.95 8.07
CA GLU A 30 -7.86 -15.75 9.23
C GLU A 30 -8.66 -15.00 10.29
N ASN A 31 -8.47 -13.67 10.43
CA ASN A 31 -9.08 -12.90 11.52
C ASN A 31 -10.21 -11.97 11.08
N PHE A 32 -10.34 -11.70 9.78
CA PHE A 32 -11.31 -10.72 9.29
C PHE A 32 -12.23 -11.26 8.19
N LEU A 33 -11.86 -12.33 7.47
CA LEU A 33 -12.70 -12.84 6.37
C LEU A 33 -13.46 -14.08 6.78
N ASP A 34 -14.72 -14.14 6.37
CA ASP A 34 -15.55 -15.35 6.41
C ASP A 34 -15.33 -16.17 5.13
N ASP A 35 -15.43 -17.52 5.22
CA ASP A 35 -15.39 -18.45 4.11
C ASP A 35 -14.19 -18.27 3.16
N TYR A 36 -13.03 -17.91 3.72
CA TYR A 36 -11.84 -17.63 2.93
C TYR A 36 -11.15 -18.90 2.43
N ASN A 37 -10.57 -18.80 1.23
CA ASN A 37 -9.75 -19.83 0.63
C ASN A 37 -8.41 -19.26 0.16
N LEU A 38 -7.33 -20.04 0.31
CA LEU A 38 -6.04 -19.75 -0.32
C LEU A 38 -6.18 -20.05 -1.83
N VAL A 39 -6.09 -19.03 -2.66
CA VAL A 39 -6.28 -19.14 -4.12
C VAL A 39 -4.96 -19.06 -4.89
N SER A 40 -3.88 -18.57 -4.27
CA SER A 40 -2.53 -18.60 -4.82
C SER A 40 -1.47 -18.57 -3.72
N SER A 41 -0.39 -19.34 -3.92
CA SER A 41 0.78 -19.37 -3.04
C SER A 41 2.12 -19.31 -3.81
N VAL A 42 2.06 -19.00 -5.09
CA VAL A 42 3.24 -18.92 -5.95
C VAL A 42 4.26 -17.95 -5.38
N ARG A 43 5.51 -18.38 -5.26
CA ARG A 43 6.63 -17.62 -4.68
C ARG A 43 6.42 -17.20 -3.22
N ASN A 44 5.54 -17.90 -2.47
CA ASN A 44 5.11 -17.52 -1.12
C ASN A 44 4.38 -16.17 -1.05
N ILE A 45 3.89 -15.66 -2.17
CA ILE A 45 2.99 -14.52 -2.21
C ILE A 45 1.57 -15.05 -2.11
N TYR A 46 1.02 -15.01 -0.91
CA TYR A 46 -0.29 -15.57 -0.62
C TYR A 46 -1.41 -14.66 -1.09
N ALA A 47 -2.40 -15.25 -1.75
CA ALA A 47 -3.66 -14.63 -2.07
C ALA A 47 -4.81 -15.44 -1.47
N PHE A 48 -5.64 -14.79 -0.68
CA PHE A 48 -6.84 -15.36 -0.07
C PHE A 48 -8.07 -14.61 -0.59
N THR A 49 -9.11 -15.33 -0.96
CA THR A 49 -10.40 -14.73 -1.30
C THR A 49 -11.45 -15.24 -0.34
N GLY A 50 -12.23 -14.35 0.21
CA GLY A 50 -13.28 -14.62 1.16
C GLY A 50 -14.34 -13.53 1.17
N SER A 51 -15.08 -13.42 2.25
CA SER A 51 -16.14 -12.43 2.45
C SER A 51 -15.87 -11.58 3.69
N TYR A 52 -15.99 -10.27 3.57
CA TYR A 52 -16.03 -9.36 4.71
C TYR A 52 -17.40 -8.72 4.80
N LYS A 53 -18.16 -9.05 5.86
CA LYS A 53 -19.56 -8.57 6.03
C LYS A 53 -20.42 -8.78 4.78
N GLY A 54 -20.24 -9.91 4.10
CA GLY A 54 -20.98 -10.27 2.88
C GLY A 54 -20.40 -9.70 1.57
N LYS A 55 -19.39 -8.83 1.62
CA LYS A 55 -18.68 -8.33 0.43
C LYS A 55 -17.53 -9.26 0.09
N ARG A 56 -17.47 -9.75 -1.15
CA ARG A 56 -16.36 -10.57 -1.62
C ARG A 56 -15.11 -9.72 -1.81
N ILE A 57 -14.01 -10.11 -1.15
CA ILE A 57 -12.72 -9.40 -1.15
C ILE A 57 -11.59 -10.41 -1.35
N THR A 58 -10.57 -10.02 -2.08
CA THR A 58 -9.28 -10.73 -2.09
C THR A 58 -8.27 -9.96 -1.23
N VAL A 59 -7.54 -10.68 -0.40
CA VAL A 59 -6.36 -10.18 0.29
C VAL A 59 -5.15 -10.87 -0.31
N MET A 60 -4.26 -10.10 -0.93
CA MET A 60 -3.07 -10.65 -1.60
C MET A 60 -1.82 -9.84 -1.24
N ALA A 61 -0.75 -10.53 -0.86
CA ALA A 61 0.53 -9.87 -0.62
C ALA A 61 1.14 -9.31 -1.92
N SER A 62 1.94 -8.24 -1.79
CA SER A 62 2.69 -7.67 -2.91
C SER A 62 4.18 -8.02 -2.89
N GLY A 63 4.70 -8.51 -1.77
CA GLY A 63 6.14 -8.44 -1.50
C GLY A 63 6.59 -7.01 -1.27
N MET A 64 7.89 -6.78 -1.21
CA MET A 64 8.51 -5.47 -0.97
C MET A 64 9.09 -4.88 -2.26
N GLY A 65 9.00 -3.57 -2.36
CA GLY A 65 9.60 -2.78 -3.43
C GLY A 65 8.76 -2.68 -4.70
N MET A 66 9.01 -1.60 -5.45
CA MET A 66 8.27 -1.30 -6.69
C MET A 66 8.28 -2.42 -7.71
N PRO A 67 9.38 -3.15 -7.97
CA PRO A 67 9.35 -4.25 -8.94
C PRO A 67 8.37 -5.36 -8.55
N SER A 68 8.31 -5.72 -7.25
CA SER A 68 7.40 -6.75 -6.76
C SER A 68 5.95 -6.27 -6.85
N MET A 69 5.62 -5.12 -6.27
CA MET A 69 4.29 -4.50 -6.36
C MET A 69 3.86 -4.35 -7.82
N GLY A 70 4.79 -3.94 -8.69
CA GLY A 70 4.54 -3.75 -10.11
C GLY A 70 4.08 -5.01 -10.81
N ILE A 71 4.72 -6.15 -10.55
CA ILE A 71 4.32 -7.45 -11.11
C ILE A 71 2.88 -7.80 -10.70
N TYR A 72 2.62 -7.84 -9.40
CA TYR A 72 1.35 -8.35 -8.88
C TYR A 72 0.18 -7.41 -9.19
N SER A 73 0.35 -6.10 -9.03
CA SER A 73 -0.70 -5.14 -9.36
C SER A 73 -1.02 -5.12 -10.86
N TYR A 74 0.00 -5.18 -11.73
CA TYR A 74 -0.22 -5.27 -13.17
C TYR A 74 -1.01 -6.53 -13.56
N GLU A 75 -0.60 -7.69 -13.03
CA GLU A 75 -1.30 -8.95 -13.32
C GLU A 75 -2.74 -8.93 -12.84
N LEU A 76 -2.99 -8.47 -11.62
CA LEU A 76 -4.34 -8.36 -11.06
C LEU A 76 -5.24 -7.47 -11.92
N TYR A 77 -4.78 -6.29 -12.29
CA TYR A 77 -5.55 -5.37 -13.13
C TYR A 77 -5.77 -5.90 -14.55
N LYS A 78 -4.72 -6.47 -15.17
CA LYS A 78 -4.75 -6.83 -16.58
C LYS A 78 -5.43 -8.14 -16.86
N PHE A 79 -5.28 -9.15 -15.98
CA PHE A 79 -5.66 -10.53 -16.26
C PHE A 79 -6.77 -11.08 -15.35
N TYR A 80 -7.02 -10.43 -14.19
CA TYR A 80 -7.97 -10.90 -13.19
C TYR A 80 -9.20 -10.01 -13.02
N ASP A 81 -9.37 -8.99 -13.88
CA ASP A 81 -10.48 -8.02 -13.81
C ASP A 81 -10.57 -7.25 -12.48
N VAL A 82 -9.48 -7.15 -11.74
CA VAL A 82 -9.44 -6.30 -10.56
C VAL A 82 -9.68 -4.85 -11.00
N ASP A 83 -10.58 -4.17 -10.31
CA ASP A 83 -10.87 -2.75 -10.55
C ASP A 83 -10.12 -1.86 -9.57
N THR A 84 -10.09 -2.27 -8.30
CA THR A 84 -9.55 -1.45 -7.22
C THR A 84 -8.56 -2.25 -6.38
N ILE A 85 -7.37 -1.67 -6.14
CA ILE A 85 -6.41 -2.17 -5.15
C ILE A 85 -6.21 -1.10 -4.08
N ILE A 86 -6.42 -1.47 -2.81
CA ILE A 86 -6.03 -0.67 -1.65
C ILE A 86 -4.80 -1.33 -1.03
N ARG A 87 -3.65 -0.66 -1.17
CA ARG A 87 -2.44 -1.05 -0.46
C ARG A 87 -2.58 -0.71 1.01
N ILE A 88 -2.14 -1.62 1.85
CA ILE A 88 -1.97 -1.38 3.29
C ILE A 88 -0.54 -1.75 3.70
N GLY A 89 0.16 -0.84 4.34
CA GLY A 89 1.58 -1.02 4.64
C GLY A 89 2.05 -0.30 5.89
N SER A 90 3.34 -0.36 6.14
CA SER A 90 4.04 0.47 7.11
C SER A 90 4.86 1.52 6.38
N CYS A 91 5.19 2.62 7.07
CA CYS A 91 6.02 3.70 6.54
C CYS A 91 6.88 4.33 7.64
N GLY A 92 7.95 5.00 7.22
CA GLY A 92 8.64 5.99 8.03
C GLY A 92 7.90 7.32 7.96
N GLY A 93 7.77 8.03 9.09
CA GLY A 93 7.16 9.35 9.19
C GLY A 93 8.22 10.46 9.17
N TYR A 94 8.05 11.44 8.28
CA TYR A 94 8.94 12.60 8.16
C TYR A 94 8.37 13.86 8.81
N SER A 95 7.05 13.97 8.91
CA SER A 95 6.44 15.11 9.58
C SER A 95 6.62 15.02 11.10
N PRO A 96 7.00 16.14 11.78
CA PRO A 96 7.14 16.19 13.23
C PRO A 96 5.81 16.03 13.98
N ASP A 97 4.69 16.21 13.30
CA ASP A 97 3.35 16.10 13.89
C ASP A 97 2.83 14.67 13.95
N LEU A 98 3.49 13.74 13.25
CA LEU A 98 3.12 12.32 13.22
C LEU A 98 3.54 11.60 14.50
N LYS A 99 2.74 10.61 14.87
CA LYS A 99 3.01 9.69 15.98
C LYS A 99 3.04 8.26 15.47
N LEU A 100 3.66 7.36 16.25
CA LEU A 100 3.59 5.93 15.95
C LEU A 100 2.13 5.49 15.84
N PHE A 101 1.85 4.68 14.82
CA PHE A 101 0.53 4.15 14.45
C PHE A 101 -0.48 5.17 13.90
N ASP A 102 -0.10 6.42 13.69
CA ASP A 102 -0.90 7.29 12.82
C ASP A 102 -1.01 6.66 11.44
N ILE A 103 -2.18 6.81 10.82
CA ILE A 103 -2.44 6.25 9.50
C ILE A 103 -2.31 7.37 8.46
N ILE A 104 -1.38 7.22 7.54
CA ILE A 104 -1.25 8.11 6.37
C ILE A 104 -2.14 7.57 5.25
N LEU A 105 -3.00 8.43 4.70
CA LEU A 105 -3.67 8.22 3.42
C LEU A 105 -2.91 9.00 2.35
N SER A 106 -2.21 8.29 1.46
CA SER A 106 -1.42 8.91 0.41
C SER A 106 -2.32 9.55 -0.66
N GLU A 107 -2.17 10.86 -0.88
CA GLU A 107 -2.87 11.58 -1.96
C GLU A 107 -2.11 11.46 -3.28
N GLN A 108 -0.79 11.47 -3.18
CA GLN A 108 0.11 11.30 -4.31
C GLN A 108 1.47 10.78 -3.81
N VAL A 109 2.21 10.19 -4.70
CA VAL A 109 3.51 9.61 -4.39
C VAL A 109 4.57 10.12 -5.35
N PHE A 110 5.69 10.57 -4.81
CA PHE A 110 6.88 10.94 -5.57
C PHE A 110 7.91 9.81 -5.52
N SER A 111 8.60 9.56 -6.64
CA SER A 111 9.74 8.63 -6.70
C SER A 111 10.76 9.08 -7.73
N GLU A 112 12.05 8.89 -7.40
CA GLU A 112 13.15 9.06 -8.37
C GLU A 112 13.34 7.82 -9.27
N SER A 113 12.51 6.78 -9.08
CA SER A 113 12.59 5.54 -9.84
C SER A 113 12.35 5.73 -11.32
N ASN A 114 13.02 4.94 -12.13
CA ASN A 114 12.75 4.82 -13.57
C ASN A 114 11.59 3.85 -13.87
N TYR A 115 10.74 3.53 -12.90
CA TYR A 115 9.66 2.56 -13.08
C TYR A 115 8.74 2.95 -14.26
N ALA A 116 8.27 4.19 -14.31
CA ALA A 116 7.38 4.68 -15.36
C ALA A 116 8.06 4.68 -16.74
N LEU A 117 9.33 5.07 -16.78
CA LEU A 117 10.14 5.05 -18.01
C LEU A 117 10.27 3.62 -18.55
N ASN A 118 10.58 2.66 -17.69
CA ASN A 118 10.71 1.26 -18.08
C ASN A 118 9.37 0.61 -18.45
N ALA A 119 8.29 0.98 -17.77
CA ALA A 119 6.96 0.38 -17.99
C ALA A 119 6.28 0.92 -19.26
N ASN A 120 6.42 2.21 -19.57
CA ASN A 120 5.64 2.86 -20.63
C ASN A 120 6.39 4.00 -21.36
N ASN A 121 7.71 4.06 -21.24
CA ASN A 121 8.55 5.12 -21.83
C ASN A 121 8.07 6.54 -21.45
N GLU A 122 7.56 6.72 -20.23
CA GLU A 122 7.07 7.99 -19.68
C GLU A 122 8.04 8.48 -18.60
N ASP A 123 8.54 9.70 -18.74
CA ASP A 123 9.32 10.39 -17.70
C ASP A 123 8.35 10.96 -16.66
N CYS A 124 8.02 10.13 -15.66
CA CYS A 124 7.03 10.44 -14.64
C CYS A 124 7.57 10.07 -13.26
N HIS A 125 7.60 11.06 -12.38
CA HIS A 125 8.10 10.93 -11.00
C HIS A 125 7.04 11.25 -9.94
N LEU A 126 5.85 11.66 -10.33
CA LEU A 126 4.74 11.97 -9.43
C LEU A 126 3.45 11.33 -9.95
N VAL A 127 2.80 10.51 -9.13
CA VAL A 127 1.53 9.86 -9.49
C VAL A 127 0.53 10.04 -8.35
N LYS A 128 -0.72 10.33 -8.71
CA LYS A 128 -1.82 10.49 -7.75
C LYS A 128 -2.51 9.16 -7.45
N ALA A 129 -2.98 9.02 -6.22
CA ALA A 129 -3.99 8.04 -5.87
C ALA A 129 -5.32 8.34 -6.59
N SER A 130 -6.24 7.40 -6.57
CA SER A 130 -7.60 7.63 -7.07
C SER A 130 -8.39 8.48 -6.09
N ASP A 131 -8.78 9.70 -6.49
CA ASP A 131 -9.55 10.63 -5.66
C ASP A 131 -10.85 9.99 -5.17
N GLU A 132 -11.53 9.21 -6.02
CA GLU A 132 -12.75 8.49 -5.66
C GLU A 132 -12.53 7.56 -4.46
N ILE A 133 -11.46 6.75 -4.50
CA ILE A 133 -11.16 5.79 -3.43
C ILE A 133 -10.73 6.52 -2.16
N ASN A 134 -9.88 7.54 -2.29
CA ASN A 134 -9.44 8.34 -1.15
C ASN A 134 -10.61 9.05 -0.45
N ASN A 135 -11.59 9.58 -1.21
CA ASN A 135 -12.78 10.19 -0.64
C ASN A 135 -13.64 9.18 0.13
N ILE A 136 -13.77 7.95 -0.36
CA ILE A 136 -14.48 6.87 0.34
C ILE A 136 -13.74 6.52 1.64
N ILE A 137 -12.42 6.35 1.59
CA ILE A 137 -11.60 6.04 2.77
C ILE A 137 -11.70 7.17 3.81
N GLU A 138 -11.59 8.44 3.38
CA GLU A 138 -11.71 9.58 4.28
C GLU A 138 -13.10 9.68 4.95
N LYS A 139 -14.16 9.40 4.21
CA LYS A 139 -15.51 9.33 4.77
C LYS A 139 -15.60 8.18 5.78
N THR A 140 -15.19 6.98 5.40
CA THR A 140 -15.20 5.80 6.27
C THR A 140 -14.39 6.04 7.54
N SER A 141 -13.22 6.68 7.45
CA SER A 141 -12.38 7.01 8.61
C SER A 141 -13.11 7.85 9.66
N LYS A 142 -13.93 8.79 9.21
CA LYS A 142 -14.78 9.62 10.08
C LYS A 142 -15.92 8.81 10.68
N ASP A 143 -16.57 7.97 9.87
CA ASP A 143 -17.73 7.18 10.29
C ASP A 143 -17.36 6.14 11.37
N ILE A 144 -16.17 5.56 11.31
CA ILE A 144 -15.69 4.55 12.27
C ILE A 144 -14.71 5.12 13.31
N ASN A 145 -14.47 6.44 13.29
CA ASN A 145 -13.55 7.13 14.21
C ASN A 145 -12.10 6.57 14.22
N ILE A 146 -11.59 6.25 13.04
CA ILE A 146 -10.18 5.91 12.82
C ILE A 146 -9.56 7.03 11.97
N PRO A 147 -8.87 8.02 12.57
CA PRO A 147 -8.39 9.19 11.85
C PRO A 147 -7.27 8.85 10.86
N VAL A 148 -7.19 9.61 9.78
CA VAL A 148 -6.11 9.55 8.80
C VAL A 148 -5.46 10.92 8.62
N VAL A 149 -4.15 10.91 8.37
CA VAL A 149 -3.37 12.09 7.96
C VAL A 149 -3.15 12.00 6.45
N LYS A 150 -3.59 13.03 5.71
CA LYS A 150 -3.44 13.05 4.25
C LYS A 150 -2.21 13.82 3.83
N GLY A 151 -1.56 13.37 2.78
CA GLY A 151 -0.43 14.11 2.20
C GLY A 151 0.31 13.36 1.11
N THR A 152 1.33 14.02 0.60
CA THR A 152 2.29 13.42 -0.34
C THR A 152 3.20 12.45 0.40
N THR A 153 3.53 11.34 -0.25
CA THR A 153 4.51 10.37 0.27
C THR A 153 5.67 10.19 -0.71
N ALA A 154 6.80 9.74 -0.22
CA ALA A 154 7.95 9.35 -1.03
C ALA A 154 7.98 7.83 -1.18
N CYS A 155 8.26 7.35 -2.40
CA CYS A 155 8.48 5.93 -2.66
C CYS A 155 9.94 5.72 -3.07
N THR A 156 10.70 5.03 -2.21
CA THR A 156 12.15 4.88 -2.35
C THR A 156 12.54 3.47 -2.81
N GLU A 157 13.71 3.34 -3.45
CA GLU A 157 14.27 2.04 -3.86
C GLU A 157 15.18 1.43 -2.78
N CYS A 158 15.56 2.24 -1.78
CA CYS A 158 16.37 1.83 -0.65
C CYS A 158 15.62 2.14 0.64
N PHE A 159 15.69 1.23 1.61
CA PHE A 159 15.11 1.46 2.92
C PHE A 159 15.84 2.63 3.61
N ASP A 160 15.10 3.57 4.16
CA ASP A 160 15.64 4.85 4.66
C ASP A 160 16.80 4.68 5.64
N LEU A 161 16.71 3.70 6.55
CA LEU A 161 17.76 3.43 7.54
C LEU A 161 19.05 2.84 6.95
N TYR A 162 19.04 2.44 5.68
CA TYR A 162 20.21 1.93 4.97
C TYR A 162 20.83 2.98 4.03
N MET A 163 20.21 4.16 3.94
CA MET A 163 20.76 5.26 3.17
C MET A 163 21.96 5.86 3.91
N SER A 164 23.01 6.21 3.18
CA SER A 164 24.19 6.88 3.75
C SER A 164 23.89 8.28 4.27
N ASP A 165 22.85 8.92 3.73
CA ASP A 165 22.38 10.24 4.10
C ASP A 165 20.94 10.43 3.59
N VAL A 166 19.97 10.29 4.48
CA VAL A 166 18.54 10.40 4.14
C VAL A 166 18.17 11.85 3.74
N HIS A 167 18.83 12.85 4.32
CA HIS A 167 18.55 14.25 4.00
C HIS A 167 18.89 14.58 2.55
N LYS A 168 20.00 14.04 2.02
CA LYS A 168 20.33 14.22 0.60
C LYS A 168 19.31 13.62 -0.37
N VAL A 169 18.57 12.58 0.05
CA VAL A 169 17.47 12.04 -0.74
C VAL A 169 16.27 12.98 -0.66
N LEU A 170 15.93 13.45 0.55
CA LEU A 170 14.81 14.37 0.75
C LEU A 170 15.03 15.73 0.04
N ASP A 171 16.27 16.23 0.03
CA ASP A 171 16.64 17.51 -0.62
C ASP A 171 16.48 17.48 -2.16
N ARG A 172 16.45 16.28 -2.77
CA ARG A 172 16.18 16.12 -4.20
C ARG A 172 14.70 16.11 -4.55
N ILE A 173 13.84 15.86 -3.57
CA ILE A 173 12.40 15.92 -3.77
C ILE A 173 11.98 17.38 -3.98
N PRO A 174 11.17 17.71 -4.98
CA PRO A 174 10.67 19.06 -5.19
C PRO A 174 10.09 19.66 -3.89
N SER A 175 10.56 20.83 -3.51
CA SER A 175 10.31 21.43 -2.17
C SER A 175 8.84 21.76 -1.90
N ASP A 176 8.01 21.84 -2.93
CA ASP A 176 6.57 22.05 -2.85
C ASP A 176 5.80 20.76 -2.49
N LEU A 177 6.38 19.58 -2.71
CA LEU A 177 5.72 18.30 -2.45
C LEU A 177 5.70 17.93 -0.96
N LYS A 178 6.73 18.29 -0.20
CA LYS A 178 6.84 18.10 1.27
C LYS A 178 6.32 16.74 1.75
N PRO A 179 6.95 15.63 1.38
CA PRO A 179 6.46 14.30 1.75
C PRO A 179 6.38 14.17 3.27
N ILE A 180 5.27 13.62 3.76
CA ILE A 180 5.04 13.39 5.20
C ILE A 180 5.53 12.03 5.68
N GLY A 181 5.86 11.12 4.76
CA GLY A 181 6.42 9.79 5.06
C GLY A 181 6.92 9.09 3.81
N SER A 182 7.57 7.94 4.01
CA SER A 182 8.14 7.13 2.93
C SER A 182 7.77 5.65 3.04
N GLU A 183 7.71 5.01 1.88
CA GLU A 183 7.51 3.58 1.69
C GLU A 183 8.17 3.13 0.36
N MET A 184 7.94 1.92 -0.12
CA MET A 184 8.71 1.37 -1.23
C MET A 184 7.88 0.79 -2.40
N GLU A 185 6.53 0.94 -2.42
CA GLU A 185 5.65 0.23 -3.36
C GLU A 185 4.60 1.09 -4.07
N ALA A 186 4.10 2.15 -3.43
CA ALA A 186 2.90 2.87 -3.87
C ALA A 186 3.07 3.52 -5.26
N PHE A 187 4.28 3.94 -5.62
CA PHE A 187 4.51 4.54 -6.94
C PHE A 187 4.18 3.54 -8.06
N ALA A 188 4.68 2.30 -7.97
CA ALA A 188 4.39 1.28 -8.97
C ALA A 188 2.90 0.92 -9.03
N LEU A 189 2.23 0.85 -7.87
CA LEU A 189 0.79 0.58 -7.80
C LEU A 189 -0.02 1.69 -8.49
N PHE A 190 0.22 2.96 -8.12
CA PHE A 190 -0.52 4.09 -8.67
C PHE A 190 -0.25 4.28 -10.17
N TYR A 191 1.02 4.06 -10.58
CA TYR A 191 1.38 4.15 -11.98
C TYR A 191 0.69 3.05 -12.83
N ASN A 192 0.67 1.81 -12.36
CA ASN A 192 -0.04 0.71 -13.02
C ASN A 192 -1.56 0.98 -13.10
N ALA A 193 -2.16 1.50 -12.03
CA ALA A 193 -3.57 1.89 -12.03
C ALA A 193 -3.83 2.98 -13.08
N LYS A 194 -3.03 4.06 -13.09
CA LYS A 194 -3.09 5.13 -14.11
C LYS A 194 -2.99 4.57 -15.52
N MET A 195 -1.97 3.75 -15.79
CA MET A 195 -1.68 3.21 -17.13
C MET A 195 -2.81 2.28 -17.64
N LEU A 196 -3.46 1.54 -16.74
CA LEU A 196 -4.48 0.55 -17.09
C LEU A 196 -5.92 1.06 -16.90
N GLY A 197 -6.11 2.34 -16.52
CA GLY A 197 -7.43 2.91 -16.27
C GLY A 197 -8.16 2.28 -15.09
N LYS A 198 -7.40 1.93 -14.04
CA LYS A 198 -7.85 1.26 -12.82
C LYS A 198 -7.72 2.19 -11.62
N LYS A 199 -8.14 1.71 -10.44
CA LYS A 199 -8.17 2.52 -9.21
C LYS A 199 -7.20 1.98 -8.17
N ALA A 200 -6.50 2.90 -7.51
CA ALA A 200 -5.58 2.56 -6.43
C ALA A 200 -5.63 3.59 -5.30
N SER A 201 -5.42 3.10 -4.09
CA SER A 201 -5.17 3.91 -2.90
C SER A 201 -4.12 3.25 -2.01
N CYS A 202 -3.55 4.00 -1.08
CA CYS A 202 -2.55 3.50 -0.16
C CYS A 202 -2.77 4.07 1.24
N LEU A 203 -2.95 3.17 2.20
CA LEU A 203 -2.95 3.43 3.63
C LEU A 203 -1.66 2.90 4.25
N MET A 204 -1.03 3.67 5.10
CA MET A 204 0.22 3.29 5.75
C MET A 204 0.20 3.65 7.21
N SER A 205 0.56 2.71 8.07
CA SER A 205 0.77 2.99 9.49
C SER A 205 2.21 3.42 9.72
N VAL A 206 2.39 4.52 10.44
CA VAL A 206 3.70 5.05 10.81
C VAL A 206 4.32 4.12 11.86
N VAL A 207 5.47 3.52 11.55
CA VAL A 207 6.17 2.59 12.45
C VAL A 207 7.55 3.09 12.87
N ASP A 208 8.08 4.07 12.16
CA ASP A 208 9.32 4.79 12.50
C ASP A 208 9.07 6.30 12.32
N ILE A 209 9.56 7.14 13.23
CA ILE A 209 9.32 8.59 13.21
C ILE A 209 10.63 9.35 13.14
N ASN A 210 10.62 10.43 12.35
CA ASN A 210 11.75 11.36 12.22
C ASN A 210 13.06 10.62 11.93
N VAL A 211 13.04 9.88 10.81
CA VAL A 211 14.24 9.22 10.31
C VAL A 211 15.27 10.29 9.93
N ASP A 212 16.44 10.23 10.54
CA ASP A 212 17.60 11.02 10.20
C ASP A 212 18.85 10.13 10.10
N ASN A 213 20.04 10.71 9.91
CA ASN A 213 21.27 9.94 9.76
C ASN A 213 21.69 9.18 11.03
N ASP A 214 21.13 9.53 12.19
CA ASP A 214 21.35 8.84 13.46
C ASP A 214 20.29 7.74 13.72
N GLY A 215 19.32 7.58 12.80
CA GLY A 215 18.23 6.63 12.87
C GLY A 215 16.89 7.24 13.33
N PRO A 216 15.86 6.42 13.55
CA PRO A 216 14.56 6.91 13.96
C PRO A 216 14.58 7.38 15.42
N LYS A 217 13.92 8.49 15.72
CA LYS A 217 13.71 8.97 17.10
C LYS A 217 12.77 8.09 17.89
N ALA A 218 11.83 7.43 17.20
CA ALA A 218 10.95 6.42 17.75
C ALA A 218 10.68 5.35 16.71
N SER A 219 10.69 4.08 17.11
CA SER A 219 10.44 2.92 16.26
C SER A 219 9.57 1.92 17.00
N ALA A 220 8.56 1.38 16.31
CA ALA A 220 7.71 0.32 16.84
C ALA A 220 8.46 -1.01 16.89
N THR A 221 8.30 -1.75 17.96
CA THR A 221 8.79 -3.14 18.08
C THR A 221 8.06 -4.08 17.13
N ALA A 222 8.61 -5.28 16.91
CA ALA A 222 7.96 -6.29 16.06
C ALA A 222 6.55 -6.65 16.57
N GLU A 223 6.36 -6.79 17.87
CA GLU A 223 5.07 -7.09 18.50
C GLU A 223 4.07 -5.95 18.36
N GLU A 224 4.52 -4.69 18.57
CA GLU A 224 3.70 -3.51 18.36
C GLU A 224 3.29 -3.34 16.89
N ARG A 225 4.15 -3.74 15.93
CA ARG A 225 3.83 -3.72 14.50
C ARG A 225 2.71 -4.72 14.15
N GLU A 226 2.63 -5.88 14.81
CA GLU A 226 1.54 -6.84 14.58
C GLU A 226 0.19 -6.29 15.03
N THR A 227 0.13 -5.73 16.24
CA THR A 227 -1.13 -5.25 16.84
C THR A 227 -1.52 -3.85 16.38
N GLY A 228 -0.56 -2.95 16.20
CA GLY A 228 -0.77 -1.54 15.83
C GLY A 228 -1.34 -1.33 14.42
N LEU A 229 -1.31 -2.36 13.56
CA LEU A 229 -1.83 -2.26 12.19
C LEU A 229 -3.33 -2.58 12.06
N ASN A 230 -3.98 -3.08 13.10
CA ASN A 230 -5.38 -3.51 13.03
C ASN A 230 -6.35 -2.37 12.68
N ASN A 231 -6.10 -1.14 13.14
CA ASN A 231 -6.91 0.01 12.78
C ASN A 231 -6.85 0.30 11.27
N MET A 232 -5.66 0.22 10.66
CA MET A 232 -5.49 0.40 9.22
C MET A 232 -6.16 -0.72 8.43
N ILE A 233 -6.02 -1.97 8.87
CA ILE A 233 -6.69 -3.13 8.25
C ILE A 233 -8.21 -2.95 8.31
N THR A 234 -8.74 -2.62 9.47
CA THR A 234 -10.18 -2.36 9.66
C THR A 234 -10.65 -1.23 8.74
N LEU A 235 -9.94 -0.10 8.70
CA LEU A 235 -10.31 1.01 7.83
C LEU A 235 -10.33 0.61 6.35
N ALA A 236 -9.34 -0.17 5.89
CA ALA A 236 -9.30 -0.62 4.50
C ALA A 236 -10.47 -1.56 4.16
N LEU A 237 -10.79 -2.51 5.04
CA LEU A 237 -11.89 -3.45 4.86
C LEU A 237 -13.26 -2.76 4.93
N GLU A 238 -13.49 -1.85 5.91
CA GLU A 238 -14.72 -1.06 5.99
C GLU A 238 -14.89 -0.15 4.77
N SER A 239 -13.80 0.44 4.27
CA SER A 239 -13.85 1.24 3.04
C SER A 239 -14.23 0.39 1.83
N ALA A 240 -13.75 -0.85 1.75
CA ALA A 240 -14.08 -1.76 0.67
C ALA A 240 -15.59 -2.10 0.58
N LEU A 241 -16.34 -1.98 1.66
CA LEU A 241 -17.80 -2.17 1.65
C LEU A 241 -18.54 -1.10 0.82
N ASN A 242 -17.93 0.07 0.66
CA ASN A 242 -18.51 1.23 -0.01
C ASN A 242 -18.04 1.38 -1.48
N LEU A 243 -17.31 0.36 -2.01
CA LEU A 243 -16.77 0.30 -3.38
C LEU A 243 -17.60 -0.52 -4.39
#